data_94294349c95eb1aaa2bd25f52b0eed42
#
_entry.id   94294349c95eb1aaa2bd25f52b0eed42
#
_cell.length_a   1.000
_cell.length_b   1.000
_cell.length_c   1.000
_cell.angle_alpha   90.00
_cell.angle_beta   90.00
_cell.angle_gamma   90.00
#
_symmetry.space_group_name_H-M   'P 1'
#
loop_
_entity.id
_entity.type
_entity.pdbx_description
1 polymer ?
#
loop_
_entity_poly.entity_id
_entity_poly.type
_entity_poly.pdbx_seq_one_letter_code
_entity_poly.pdbx_strand_id
1 'polypeptide(L)'
;MDQSHPGGVSVTAPPSTLEKMVIEADGLSRSFGQTRAAEKVSFKVKRGEILGFLGPNGAGKSTTLRMITGLLAPDEGTAKICGIDIASDPIAAKMKFGYLPESVPLYDEMEVIEYLRFVGTARGLVGSDLAKGIERISHRLGLKAMLRRRCGTLSKGFRQRVGLAQALIYEPEVV
;
A
#
# COMPACT_ATOMS: atom_id res chain seq x y z
N MET A 1 30.66 -32.70 -46.51
CA MET A 1 29.23 -32.80 -46.15
C MET A 1 29.02 -32.01 -44.87
N ASP A 2 28.54 -30.80 -45.09
CA ASP A 2 28.27 -29.81 -44.09
C ASP A 2 26.85 -30.06 -43.55
N GLN A 3 26.67 -30.17 -42.24
CA GLN A 3 25.37 -30.15 -41.59
C GLN A 3 25.38 -29.08 -40.48
N SER A 4 25.01 -27.89 -40.92
CA SER A 4 24.63 -26.77 -40.07
C SER A 4 23.36 -27.11 -39.25
N HIS A 5 23.47 -27.05 -37.93
CA HIS A 5 22.33 -27.10 -37.02
C HIS A 5 21.71 -25.69 -36.89
N PRO A 6 20.40 -25.52 -37.03
CA PRO A 6 19.73 -24.24 -36.81
C PRO A 6 19.62 -23.95 -35.33
N GLY A 7 20.04 -22.74 -34.95
CA GLY A 7 19.97 -22.23 -33.60
C GLY A 7 18.55 -22.17 -33.04
N GLY A 8 18.32 -22.90 -31.96
CA GLY A 8 17.09 -22.83 -31.20
C GLY A 8 16.96 -21.49 -30.51
N VAL A 9 15.94 -20.72 -30.88
CA VAL A 9 15.52 -19.50 -30.16
C VAL A 9 14.91 -19.93 -28.83
N SER A 10 15.64 -19.73 -27.73
CA SER A 10 15.10 -19.92 -26.38
C SER A 10 14.11 -18.80 -26.09
N VAL A 11 12.84 -19.09 -26.24
CA VAL A 11 11.76 -18.18 -25.77
C VAL A 11 11.66 -18.36 -24.25
N THR A 12 12.29 -17.48 -23.48
CA THR A 12 12.04 -17.38 -22.04
C THR A 12 10.61 -16.86 -21.86
N ALA A 13 9.73 -17.71 -21.35
CA ALA A 13 8.38 -17.33 -20.96
C ALA A 13 8.47 -16.17 -19.93
N PRO A 14 7.59 -15.16 -20.00
CA PRO A 14 7.57 -14.11 -18.98
C PRO A 14 7.30 -14.75 -17.61
N PRO A 15 7.91 -14.25 -16.53
CA PRO A 15 7.72 -14.80 -15.18
C PRO A 15 6.22 -14.86 -14.86
N SER A 16 5.78 -15.97 -14.26
CA SER A 16 4.39 -16.16 -13.88
C SER A 16 3.94 -14.98 -13.00
N THR A 17 2.66 -14.61 -13.07
CA THR A 17 2.08 -13.48 -12.32
C THR A 17 2.39 -13.56 -10.81
N LEU A 18 2.63 -14.77 -10.28
CA LEU A 18 2.96 -15.04 -8.88
C LEU A 18 4.42 -14.71 -8.51
N GLU A 19 5.33 -14.63 -9.49
CA GLU A 19 6.74 -14.31 -9.24
C GLU A 19 7.04 -12.80 -9.25
N LYS A 20 6.04 -11.98 -9.57
CA LYS A 20 6.20 -10.53 -9.62
C LYS A 20 6.39 -9.96 -8.21
N MET A 21 7.55 -9.31 -7.98
CA MET A 21 7.78 -8.55 -6.75
C MET A 21 6.85 -7.34 -6.71
N VAL A 22 6.20 -7.14 -5.56
CA VAL A 22 5.28 -6.00 -5.34
C VAL A 22 5.82 -5.02 -4.31
N ILE A 23 6.73 -5.46 -3.43
CA ILE A 23 7.51 -4.57 -2.56
C ILE A 23 8.97 -5.00 -2.63
N GLU A 24 9.87 -4.03 -2.79
CA GLU A 24 11.30 -4.22 -2.68
C GLU A 24 11.87 -3.11 -1.81
N ALA A 25 12.55 -3.49 -0.74
CA ALA A 25 13.32 -2.61 0.13
C ALA A 25 14.78 -3.05 0.07
N ASP A 26 15.69 -2.12 -0.15
CA ASP A 26 17.11 -2.38 -0.26
C ASP A 26 17.91 -1.39 0.57
N GLY A 27 18.54 -1.88 1.66
CA GLY A 27 19.43 -1.14 2.52
C GLY A 27 18.81 0.05 3.25
N LEU A 28 17.50 0.06 3.49
CA LEU A 28 16.81 1.19 4.12
C LEU A 28 17.37 1.47 5.51
N SER A 29 17.87 2.69 5.72
CA SER A 29 18.39 3.17 6.99
C SER A 29 17.79 4.53 7.35
N ARG A 30 17.52 4.74 8.63
CA ARG A 30 17.03 6.04 9.14
C ARG A 30 17.47 6.28 10.57
N SER A 31 17.99 7.48 10.83
CA SER A 31 18.37 7.96 12.16
C SER A 31 17.57 9.20 12.55
N PHE A 32 17.31 9.37 13.84
CA PHE A 32 16.74 10.56 14.44
C PHE A 32 17.72 11.09 15.51
N GLY A 33 18.44 12.14 15.17
CA GLY A 33 19.57 12.60 15.99
C GLY A 33 20.62 11.49 16.12
N GLN A 34 20.92 11.07 17.34
CA GLN A 34 21.89 9.98 17.61
C GLN A 34 21.23 8.58 17.63
N THR A 35 19.92 8.50 17.54
CA THR A 35 19.20 7.22 17.59
C THR A 35 19.02 6.65 16.20
N ARG A 36 19.59 5.48 15.94
CA ARG A 36 19.40 4.71 14.71
C ARG A 36 18.09 3.95 14.80
N ALA A 37 17.06 4.40 14.08
CA ALA A 37 15.72 3.85 14.14
C ALA A 37 15.50 2.66 13.20
N ALA A 38 16.23 2.61 12.08
CA ALA A 38 16.29 1.46 11.18
C ALA A 38 17.69 1.41 10.55
N GLU A 39 18.23 0.20 10.34
CA GLU A 39 19.57 0.00 9.82
C GLU A 39 19.59 -1.09 8.76
N LYS A 40 19.96 -0.72 7.52
CA LYS A 40 20.18 -1.61 6.36
C LYS A 40 19.06 -2.64 6.16
N VAL A 41 17.81 -2.23 6.36
CA VAL A 41 16.65 -3.12 6.23
C VAL A 41 16.42 -3.46 4.76
N SER A 42 16.52 -4.74 4.43
CA SER A 42 16.31 -5.25 3.07
C SER A 42 15.35 -6.43 3.08
N PHE A 43 14.36 -6.42 2.18
CA PHE A 43 13.43 -7.54 1.95
C PHE A 43 12.68 -7.34 0.65
N LYS A 44 12.06 -8.43 0.19
CA LYS A 44 11.19 -8.43 -1.00
C LYS A 44 9.91 -9.19 -0.69
N VAL A 45 8.81 -8.72 -1.26
CA VAL A 45 7.48 -9.35 -1.12
C VAL A 45 6.94 -9.64 -2.50
N LYS A 46 6.52 -10.88 -2.72
CA LYS A 46 5.88 -11.33 -3.96
C LYS A 46 4.37 -11.04 -3.91
N ARG A 47 3.75 -11.01 -5.08
CA ARG A 47 2.30 -10.89 -5.20
C ARG A 47 1.61 -12.06 -4.48
N GLY A 48 0.61 -11.75 -3.66
CA GLY A 48 -0.13 -12.73 -2.86
C GLY A 48 0.57 -13.17 -1.57
N GLU A 49 1.76 -12.66 -1.28
CA GLU A 49 2.48 -12.92 -0.04
C GLU A 49 2.04 -11.95 1.07
N ILE A 50 2.08 -12.41 2.32
CA ILE A 50 1.85 -11.61 3.52
C ILE A 50 3.15 -11.55 4.29
N LEU A 51 3.70 -10.35 4.46
CA LEU A 51 4.90 -10.11 5.26
C LEU A 51 4.53 -9.51 6.62
N GLY A 52 4.96 -10.16 7.71
CA GLY A 52 4.79 -9.66 9.06
C GLY A 52 6.08 -9.04 9.62
N PHE A 53 5.99 -7.81 10.14
CA PHE A 53 7.06 -7.19 10.91
C PHE A 53 6.89 -7.50 12.39
N LEU A 54 7.75 -8.33 12.94
CA LEU A 54 7.74 -8.71 14.36
C LEU A 54 8.95 -8.10 15.09
N GLY A 55 8.76 -7.80 16.36
CA GLY A 55 9.83 -7.26 17.20
C GLY A 55 9.31 -6.33 18.31
N PRO A 56 10.15 -5.99 19.29
CA PRO A 56 9.79 -5.12 20.42
C PRO A 56 9.47 -3.68 19.95
N ASN A 57 8.92 -2.86 20.85
CA ASN A 57 8.75 -1.43 20.60
C ASN A 57 10.13 -0.79 20.43
N GLY A 58 10.23 0.14 19.47
CA GLY A 58 11.52 0.75 19.12
C GLY A 58 12.38 -0.02 18.12
N ALA A 59 12.01 -1.24 17.70
CA ALA A 59 12.77 -2.03 16.72
C ALA A 59 12.71 -1.51 15.27
N GLY A 60 12.20 -0.30 15.03
CA GLY A 60 12.18 0.32 13.69
C GLY A 60 11.03 -0.12 12.77
N LYS A 61 10.10 -0.96 13.23
CA LYS A 61 8.96 -1.45 12.40
C LYS A 61 8.18 -0.33 11.72
N SER A 62 7.66 0.61 12.53
CA SER A 62 6.89 1.75 12.01
C SER A 62 7.73 2.70 11.17
N THR A 63 9.02 2.87 11.50
CA THR A 63 9.96 3.67 10.70
C THR A 63 10.15 3.05 9.32
N THR A 64 10.37 1.73 9.26
CA THR A 64 10.51 0.99 8.00
C THR A 64 9.24 1.11 7.16
N LEU A 65 8.04 0.90 7.74
CA LEU A 65 6.78 1.05 7.01
C LEU A 65 6.58 2.48 6.48
N ARG A 66 6.95 3.51 7.26
CA ARG A 66 6.89 4.91 6.78
C ARG A 66 7.86 5.19 5.65
N MET A 67 9.04 4.56 5.63
CA MET A 67 9.98 4.70 4.51
C MET A 67 9.43 4.02 3.25
N ILE A 68 8.91 2.81 3.34
CA ILE A 68 8.32 2.08 2.20
C ILE A 68 7.10 2.80 1.63
N THR A 69 6.30 3.48 2.47
CA THR A 69 5.11 4.22 2.03
C THR A 69 5.42 5.66 1.59
N GLY A 70 6.69 6.07 1.63
CA GLY A 70 7.10 7.43 1.27
C GLY A 70 6.53 8.53 2.18
N LEU A 71 6.19 8.16 3.43
CA LEU A 71 5.85 9.12 4.50
C LEU A 71 7.09 9.63 5.22
N LEU A 72 8.22 8.96 5.03
CA LEU A 72 9.52 9.31 5.58
C LEU A 72 10.59 8.97 4.56
N ALA A 73 11.44 9.93 4.21
CA ALA A 73 12.59 9.66 3.36
C ALA A 73 13.64 8.85 4.14
N PRO A 74 14.22 7.79 3.59
CA PRO A 74 15.36 7.12 4.18
C PRO A 74 16.60 8.01 4.11
N ASP A 75 17.56 7.82 5.03
CA ASP A 75 18.89 8.43 4.93
C ASP A 75 19.74 7.66 3.91
N GLU A 76 19.55 6.34 3.82
CA GLU A 76 20.21 5.45 2.87
C GLU A 76 19.24 4.37 2.38
N GLY A 77 19.53 3.82 1.20
CA GLY A 77 18.75 2.75 0.60
C GLY A 77 17.57 3.23 -0.23
N THR A 78 16.84 2.29 -0.82
CA THR A 78 15.73 2.55 -1.74
C THR A 78 14.53 1.65 -1.45
N ALA A 79 13.34 2.09 -1.83
CA ALA A 79 12.13 1.27 -1.80
C ALA A 79 11.37 1.38 -3.11
N LYS A 80 10.88 0.23 -3.61
CA LYS A 80 10.04 0.16 -4.80
C LYS A 80 8.71 -0.53 -4.49
N ILE A 81 7.64 0.01 -5.04
CA ILE A 81 6.29 -0.57 -5.01
C ILE A 81 5.87 -0.89 -6.44
N CYS A 82 5.60 -2.17 -6.72
CA CYS A 82 5.28 -2.65 -8.06
C CYS A 82 6.31 -2.21 -9.13
N GLY A 83 7.59 -2.18 -8.76
CA GLY A 83 8.69 -1.75 -9.62
C GLY A 83 8.89 -0.23 -9.69
N ILE A 84 8.02 0.59 -9.11
CA ILE A 84 8.11 2.05 -9.09
C ILE A 84 8.90 2.49 -7.85
N ASP A 85 9.99 3.21 -8.06
CA ASP A 85 10.78 3.78 -6.97
C ASP A 85 10.02 4.91 -6.29
N ILE A 86 9.88 4.82 -4.94
CA ILE A 86 9.04 5.74 -4.17
C ILE A 86 9.66 7.14 -4.02
N ALA A 87 10.96 7.27 -4.19
CA ALA A 87 11.64 8.56 -4.13
C ALA A 87 11.56 9.30 -5.47
N SER A 88 11.66 8.57 -6.60
CA SER A 88 11.63 9.18 -7.94
C SER A 88 10.22 9.45 -8.46
N ASP A 89 9.24 8.58 -8.17
CA ASP A 89 7.83 8.79 -8.53
C ASP A 89 6.88 8.42 -7.38
N PRO A 90 6.82 9.27 -6.33
CA PRO A 90 6.01 9.00 -5.15
C PRO A 90 4.50 8.96 -5.44
N ILE A 91 4.03 9.68 -6.45
CA ILE A 91 2.59 9.70 -6.79
C ILE A 91 2.19 8.36 -7.41
N ALA A 92 2.89 7.92 -8.46
CA ALA A 92 2.60 6.65 -9.10
C ALA A 92 2.77 5.47 -8.14
N ALA A 93 3.81 5.47 -7.28
CA ALA A 93 3.99 4.45 -6.26
C ALA A 93 2.82 4.42 -5.26
N LYS A 94 2.37 5.58 -4.76
CA LYS A 94 1.24 5.69 -3.82
C LYS A 94 -0.10 5.25 -4.40
N MET A 95 -0.25 5.27 -5.71
CA MET A 95 -1.45 4.74 -6.37
C MET A 95 -1.50 3.21 -6.36
N LYS A 96 -0.38 2.53 -6.10
CA LYS A 96 -0.26 1.07 -6.10
C LYS A 96 -0.54 0.41 -4.76
N PHE A 97 -0.53 1.15 -3.65
CA PHE A 97 -0.74 0.57 -2.33
C PHE A 97 -1.78 1.32 -1.49
N GLY A 98 -2.55 0.55 -0.70
CA GLY A 98 -3.39 1.03 0.38
C GLY A 98 -2.61 1.08 1.69
N TYR A 99 -2.81 2.14 2.47
CA TYR A 99 -2.15 2.28 3.76
C TYR A 99 -3.15 2.53 4.87
N LEU A 100 -3.15 1.67 5.87
CA LEU A 100 -3.93 1.83 7.09
C LEU A 100 -2.97 2.04 8.27
N PRO A 101 -2.84 3.26 8.79
CA PRO A 101 -2.05 3.50 10.00
C PRO A 101 -2.76 2.99 11.25
N GLU A 102 -2.02 2.81 12.34
CA GLU A 102 -2.55 2.39 13.64
C GLU A 102 -3.66 3.35 14.14
N SER A 103 -3.42 4.66 14.03
CA SER A 103 -4.43 5.70 14.28
C SER A 103 -5.01 6.15 12.95
N VAL A 104 -6.28 5.87 12.73
CA VAL A 104 -6.97 6.22 11.48
C VAL A 104 -7.34 7.70 11.49
N PRO A 105 -6.77 8.54 10.60
CA PRO A 105 -7.04 9.96 10.55
C PRO A 105 -8.34 10.23 9.78
N LEU A 106 -9.50 10.04 10.43
CA LEU A 106 -10.79 10.37 9.86
C LEU A 106 -11.13 11.84 10.13
N TYR A 107 -11.85 12.47 9.21
CA TYR A 107 -12.46 13.78 9.43
C TYR A 107 -13.77 13.59 10.20
N ASP A 108 -13.76 13.91 11.49
CA ASP A 108 -14.84 13.59 12.43
C ASP A 108 -16.19 14.23 12.06
N GLU A 109 -16.18 15.37 11.40
CA GLU A 109 -17.38 16.09 10.95
C GLU A 109 -18.02 15.52 9.67
N MET A 110 -17.25 14.76 8.87
CA MET A 110 -17.75 14.16 7.64
C MET A 110 -18.62 12.94 7.92
N GLU A 111 -19.67 12.74 7.11
CA GLU A 111 -20.31 11.43 7.01
C GLU A 111 -19.34 10.42 6.39
N VAL A 112 -19.50 9.14 6.73
CA VAL A 112 -18.65 8.06 6.17
C VAL A 112 -18.67 8.07 4.64
N ILE A 113 -19.83 8.27 4.02
CA ILE A 113 -19.96 8.33 2.56
C ILE A 113 -19.23 9.53 1.96
N GLU A 114 -19.24 10.67 2.62
CA GLU A 114 -18.51 11.87 2.18
C GLU A 114 -17.01 11.64 2.25
N TYR A 115 -16.54 11.05 3.36
CA TYR A 115 -15.15 10.70 3.53
C TYR A 115 -14.67 9.69 2.46
N LEU A 116 -15.45 8.63 2.19
CA LEU A 116 -15.11 7.66 1.16
C LEU A 116 -15.13 8.27 -0.26
N ARG A 117 -16.05 9.20 -0.53
CA ARG A 117 -16.04 9.97 -1.79
C ARG A 117 -14.78 10.82 -1.90
N PHE A 118 -14.43 11.55 -0.86
CA PHE A 118 -13.23 12.37 -0.82
C PHE A 118 -11.97 11.54 -1.12
N VAL A 119 -11.79 10.45 -0.40
CA VAL A 119 -10.62 9.57 -0.60
C VAL A 119 -10.63 8.92 -1.97
N GLY A 120 -11.77 8.39 -2.43
CA GLY A 120 -11.89 7.74 -3.73
C GLY A 120 -11.55 8.72 -4.87
N THR A 121 -12.06 9.96 -4.79
CA THR A 121 -11.74 11.01 -5.77
C THR A 121 -10.25 11.39 -5.74
N ALA A 122 -9.66 11.54 -4.56
CA ALA A 122 -8.23 11.80 -4.41
C ALA A 122 -7.35 10.66 -4.97
N ARG A 123 -7.90 9.45 -5.08
CA ARG A 123 -7.27 8.26 -5.70
C ARG A 123 -7.69 8.05 -7.15
N GLY A 124 -8.29 9.06 -7.79
CA GLY A 124 -8.62 9.04 -9.22
C GLY A 124 -9.93 8.34 -9.58
N LEU A 125 -10.74 7.89 -8.62
CA LEU A 125 -12.06 7.33 -8.91
C LEU A 125 -13.05 8.46 -9.21
N VAL A 126 -13.79 8.36 -10.31
CA VAL A 126 -14.79 9.36 -10.71
C VAL A 126 -16.10 8.70 -11.16
N GLY A 127 -17.18 9.44 -11.12
CA GLY A 127 -18.47 9.03 -11.68
C GLY A 127 -18.96 7.66 -11.19
N SER A 128 -19.26 6.77 -12.12
CA SER A 128 -19.77 5.43 -11.83
C SER A 128 -18.78 4.54 -11.08
N ASP A 129 -17.48 4.70 -11.32
CA ASP A 129 -16.45 3.86 -10.70
C ASP A 129 -16.29 4.21 -9.22
N LEU A 130 -16.41 5.49 -8.87
CA LEU A 130 -16.45 5.93 -7.49
C LEU A 130 -17.68 5.36 -6.77
N ALA A 131 -18.86 5.45 -7.38
CA ALA A 131 -20.10 4.92 -6.80
C ALA A 131 -20.02 3.40 -6.58
N LYS A 132 -19.57 2.65 -7.58
CA LYS A 132 -19.33 1.19 -7.48
C LYS A 132 -18.28 0.84 -6.43
N GLY A 133 -17.18 1.60 -6.34
CA GLY A 133 -16.15 1.43 -5.34
C GLY A 133 -16.68 1.57 -3.92
N ILE A 134 -17.47 2.62 -3.67
CA ILE A 134 -18.11 2.85 -2.36
C ILE A 134 -19.09 1.72 -2.02
N GLU A 135 -19.94 1.33 -2.96
CA GLU A 135 -20.92 0.25 -2.74
C GLU A 135 -20.20 -1.07 -2.40
N ARG A 136 -19.24 -1.47 -3.22
CA ARG A 136 -18.46 -2.69 -3.04
C ARG A 136 -17.77 -2.73 -1.68
N ILE A 137 -17.02 -1.67 -1.32
CA ILE A 137 -16.26 -1.66 -0.08
C ILE A 137 -17.16 -1.56 1.16
N SER A 138 -18.25 -0.82 1.07
CA SER A 138 -19.23 -0.71 2.15
C SER A 138 -19.95 -2.02 2.42
N HIS A 139 -20.23 -2.79 1.37
CA HIS A 139 -20.78 -4.13 1.51
C HIS A 139 -19.75 -5.07 2.17
N ARG A 140 -18.53 -5.11 1.63
CA ARG A 140 -17.45 -6.01 2.08
C ARG A 140 -17.08 -5.81 3.55
N LEU A 141 -17.12 -4.56 4.03
CA LEU A 141 -16.71 -4.21 5.40
C LEU A 141 -17.89 -3.96 6.35
N GLY A 142 -19.13 -4.23 5.91
CA GLY A 142 -20.33 -4.07 6.76
C GLY A 142 -20.58 -2.61 7.15
N LEU A 143 -20.34 -1.64 6.25
CA LEU A 143 -20.49 -0.22 6.52
C LEU A 143 -21.79 0.38 5.99
N LYS A 144 -22.65 -0.38 5.29
CA LYS A 144 -23.89 0.15 4.67
C LYS A 144 -24.74 0.98 5.63
N ALA A 145 -25.00 0.47 6.84
CA ALA A 145 -25.78 1.17 7.85
C ALA A 145 -25.08 2.40 8.47
N MET A 146 -23.77 2.52 8.26
CA MET A 146 -22.95 3.60 8.82
C MET A 146 -22.68 4.73 7.83
N LEU A 147 -23.02 4.58 6.54
CA LEU A 147 -22.66 5.53 5.49
C LEU A 147 -23.11 6.97 5.75
N ARG A 148 -24.26 7.16 6.40
CA ARG A 148 -24.83 8.47 6.77
C ARG A 148 -24.49 8.93 8.18
N ARG A 149 -23.66 8.20 8.90
CA ARG A 149 -23.19 8.59 10.23
C ARG A 149 -21.90 9.40 10.13
N ARG A 150 -21.74 10.39 11.02
CA ARG A 150 -20.49 11.15 11.13
C ARG A 150 -19.38 10.26 11.65
N CYS A 151 -18.19 10.39 11.08
CA CYS A 151 -17.01 9.61 11.46
C CYS A 151 -16.68 9.72 12.96
N GLY A 152 -16.86 10.91 13.55
CA GLY A 152 -16.61 11.15 14.97
C GLY A 152 -17.55 10.40 15.92
N THR A 153 -18.74 9.95 15.46
CA THR A 153 -19.71 9.20 16.27
C THR A 153 -19.52 7.70 16.20
N LEU A 154 -18.56 7.22 15.42
CA LEU A 154 -18.33 5.79 15.23
C LEU A 154 -17.55 5.19 16.42
N SER A 155 -17.87 3.94 16.75
CA SER A 155 -17.03 3.17 17.65
C SER A 155 -15.63 2.94 17.05
N LYS A 156 -14.64 2.64 17.91
CA LYS A 156 -13.26 2.33 17.46
C LYS A 156 -13.24 1.27 16.35
N GLY A 157 -14.04 0.21 16.47
CA GLY A 157 -14.11 -0.86 15.47
C GLY A 157 -14.65 -0.37 14.10
N PHE A 158 -15.68 0.48 14.11
CA PHE A 158 -16.18 1.08 12.87
C PHE A 158 -15.20 2.10 12.28
N ARG A 159 -14.51 2.89 13.09
CA ARG A 159 -13.43 3.79 12.62
C ARG A 159 -12.34 2.99 11.91
N GLN A 160 -11.92 1.85 12.46
CA GLN A 160 -10.95 0.96 11.81
C GLN A 160 -11.47 0.39 10.48
N ARG A 161 -12.75 -0.01 10.42
CA ARG A 161 -13.36 -0.48 9.16
C ARG A 161 -13.43 0.63 8.09
N VAL A 162 -13.73 1.87 8.48
CA VAL A 162 -13.68 3.02 7.55
C VAL A 162 -12.25 3.29 7.09
N GLY A 163 -11.27 3.19 7.98
CA GLY A 163 -9.85 3.27 7.64
C GLY A 163 -9.41 2.17 6.67
N LEU A 164 -9.90 0.95 6.86
CA LEU A 164 -9.64 -0.13 5.91
C LEU A 164 -10.34 0.11 4.57
N ALA A 165 -11.58 0.65 4.61
CA ALA A 165 -12.32 1.01 3.40
C ALA A 165 -11.55 2.04 2.55
N GLN A 166 -10.97 3.07 3.16
CA GLN A 166 -10.16 4.06 2.46
C GLN A 166 -8.93 3.44 1.78
N ALA A 167 -8.30 2.47 2.43
CA ALA A 167 -7.12 1.80 1.89
C ALA A 167 -7.44 0.88 0.70
N LEU A 168 -8.68 0.36 0.62
CA LEU A 168 -9.08 -0.66 -0.33
C LEU A 168 -10.03 -0.16 -1.45
N ILE A 169 -10.62 1.03 -1.34
CA ILE A 169 -11.68 1.50 -2.23
C ILE A 169 -11.27 1.52 -3.71
N TYR A 170 -10.00 1.80 -4.01
CA TYR A 170 -9.43 1.90 -5.35
C TYR A 170 -8.68 0.62 -5.79
N GLU A 171 -8.87 -0.51 -5.08
CA GLU A 171 -8.31 -1.83 -5.42
C GLU A 171 -6.78 -1.82 -5.64
N PRO A 172 -6.00 -1.38 -4.62
CA PRO A 172 -4.55 -1.34 -4.75
C PRO A 172 -3.94 -2.73 -4.93
N GLU A 173 -2.75 -2.82 -5.53
CA GLU A 173 -2.00 -4.07 -5.69
C GLU A 173 -1.36 -4.54 -4.38
N VAL A 174 -1.13 -3.63 -3.43
CA VAL A 174 -0.51 -3.86 -2.12
C VAL A 174 -1.35 -3.20 -1.02
N VAL A 175 -1.44 -3.78 0.16
CA VAL A 175 -2.10 -3.20 1.35
C VAL A 175 -1.19 -3.37 2.55
#